data_03599262860211f5e801fd6c16f820d1
#
_entry.id   03599262860211f5e801fd6c16f820d1
#
_cell.length_a   1.000
_cell.length_b   1.000
_cell.length_c   1.000
_cell.angle_alpha   90.00
_cell.angle_beta   90.00
_cell.angle_gamma   90.00
#
_symmetry.space_group_name_H-M   'P 1'
#
loop_
_entity.id
_entity.type
_entity.pdbx_description
1 polymer ?
#
loop_
_entity_poly.entity_id
_entity_poly.type
_entity_poly.pdbx_seq_one_letter_code
_entity_poly.pdbx_strand_id
1 'polypeptide(L)'
;MLFRSRKGANPKASYDGAKGKFAKGTEIAVALIEVALLLFYAIPAWAKRVTNFPSGADAVIVRVVGEQFQWNAHYPGKDGKFGRTDLKLVAADNPLGLDRSDPDAKDDVTTINQLNLPVGHPVLVQLSSKDVIHSFGL
;
A
#
# COMPACT_ATOMS: atom_id res chain seq x y z
N MET A 1 16.72 -35.81 -9.49
CA MET A 1 15.66 -36.58 -8.84
C MET A 1 14.38 -36.74 -9.67
N LEU A 2 14.14 -35.92 -10.66
CA LEU A 2 12.91 -35.88 -11.49
C LEU A 2 12.61 -37.17 -12.31
N PHE A 3 13.58 -38.05 -12.48
CA PHE A 3 13.41 -39.25 -13.36
C PHE A 3 13.38 -40.58 -12.61
N ARG A 4 13.50 -40.57 -11.26
CA ARG A 4 13.54 -41.80 -10.47
C ARG A 4 12.23 -42.61 -10.53
N SER A 5 11.12 -41.92 -10.69
CA SER A 5 9.77 -42.52 -10.70
C SER A 5 9.10 -42.47 -12.09
N ARG A 6 9.85 -42.24 -13.17
CA ARG A 6 9.31 -42.22 -14.53
C ARG A 6 8.76 -43.62 -14.87
N LYS A 7 7.54 -43.65 -15.42
CA LYS A 7 6.90 -44.86 -15.87
C LYS A 7 7.85 -45.64 -16.82
N GLY A 8 8.12 -46.90 -16.51
CA GLY A 8 9.06 -47.74 -17.25
C GLY A 8 10.50 -47.76 -16.74
N ALA A 9 10.95 -46.71 -15.96
CA ALA A 9 12.30 -46.67 -15.39
C ALA A 9 12.38 -47.34 -14.02
N ASN A 10 11.26 -47.39 -13.28
CA ASN A 10 11.17 -48.04 -11.98
C ASN A 10 9.80 -48.75 -11.85
N PRO A 11 9.74 -50.06 -12.16
CA PRO A 11 8.51 -50.85 -12.11
C PRO A 11 7.92 -50.94 -10.65
N LYS A 12 8.76 -50.71 -9.63
CA LYS A 12 8.39 -50.74 -8.23
C LYS A 12 8.16 -49.32 -7.65
N ALA A 13 8.02 -48.34 -8.50
CA ALA A 13 7.74 -46.96 -8.01
C ALA A 13 6.39 -46.91 -7.29
N SER A 14 6.40 -46.47 -6.05
CA SER A 14 5.19 -46.13 -5.32
C SER A 14 4.86 -44.66 -5.57
N TYR A 15 3.62 -44.42 -5.96
CA TYR A 15 3.07 -43.08 -6.15
C TYR A 15 2.27 -42.60 -4.92
N ASP A 16 2.19 -43.45 -3.89
CA ASP A 16 1.61 -43.08 -2.60
C ASP A 16 2.55 -42.11 -1.87
N GLY A 17 1.98 -41.08 -1.28
CA GLY A 17 2.72 -40.16 -0.41
C GLY A 17 3.25 -40.88 0.85
N ALA A 18 4.20 -40.26 1.52
CA ALA A 18 4.74 -40.77 2.78
C ALA A 18 3.66 -40.81 3.86
N LYS A 19 3.23 -42.00 4.24
CA LYS A 19 2.14 -42.23 5.23
C LYS A 19 2.66 -42.46 6.68
N GLY A 20 3.94 -42.18 6.94
CA GLY A 20 4.58 -42.42 8.25
C GLY A 20 4.20 -41.38 9.31
N LYS A 21 4.31 -41.77 10.58
CA LYS A 21 4.12 -40.87 11.75
C LYS A 21 5.10 -39.66 11.65
N PHE A 22 6.27 -39.86 11.10
CA PHE A 22 7.27 -38.80 10.89
C PHE A 22 6.77 -37.75 9.89
N ALA A 23 6.20 -38.17 8.75
CA ALA A 23 5.65 -37.24 7.76
C ALA A 23 4.52 -36.38 8.35
N LYS A 24 3.64 -37.00 9.14
CA LYS A 24 2.56 -36.30 9.82
C LYS A 24 3.06 -35.33 10.89
N GLY A 25 4.13 -35.70 11.61
CA GLY A 25 4.77 -34.83 12.58
C GLY A 25 5.42 -33.61 11.95
N THR A 26 6.09 -33.77 10.79
CA THR A 26 6.68 -32.63 10.07
C THR A 26 5.62 -31.70 9.49
N GLU A 27 4.51 -32.21 8.97
CA GLU A 27 3.38 -31.36 8.50
C GLU A 27 2.82 -30.50 9.63
N ILE A 28 2.59 -31.10 10.80
CA ILE A 28 2.09 -30.36 11.98
C ILE A 28 3.12 -29.34 12.44
N ALA A 29 4.41 -29.69 12.48
CA ALA A 29 5.46 -28.77 12.89
C ALA A 29 5.55 -27.57 11.97
N VAL A 30 5.50 -27.75 10.65
CA VAL A 30 5.49 -26.65 9.67
C VAL A 30 4.27 -25.78 9.87
N ALA A 31 3.08 -26.36 9.99
CA ALA A 31 1.85 -25.60 10.20
C ALA A 31 1.92 -24.75 11.49
N LEU A 32 2.46 -25.30 12.59
CA LEU A 32 2.64 -24.56 13.84
C LEU A 32 3.65 -23.41 13.69
N ILE A 33 4.74 -23.61 12.94
CA ILE A 33 5.70 -22.55 12.65
C ILE A 33 5.05 -21.44 11.83
N GLU A 34 4.28 -21.78 10.80
CA GLU A 34 3.57 -20.79 9.96
C GLU A 34 2.57 -19.98 10.79
N VAL A 35 1.78 -20.63 11.64
CA VAL A 35 0.84 -19.96 12.55
C VAL A 35 1.61 -19.03 13.51
N ALA A 36 2.71 -19.49 14.08
CA ALA A 36 3.52 -18.67 14.98
C ALA A 36 4.10 -17.44 14.24
N LEU A 37 4.63 -17.60 13.03
CA LEU A 37 5.12 -16.49 12.23
C LEU A 37 4.01 -15.50 11.85
N LEU A 38 2.81 -16.00 11.54
CA LEU A 38 1.67 -15.15 11.26
C LEU A 38 1.27 -14.31 12.48
N LEU A 39 1.08 -14.97 13.63
CA LEU A 39 0.59 -14.30 14.85
C LEU A 39 1.62 -13.37 15.47
N PHE A 40 2.88 -13.79 15.55
CA PHE A 40 3.90 -13.06 16.30
C PHE A 40 4.77 -12.12 15.44
N TYR A 41 4.75 -12.29 14.13
CA TYR A 41 5.54 -11.45 13.23
C TYR A 41 4.68 -10.70 12.20
N ALA A 42 3.93 -11.42 11.35
CA ALA A 42 3.24 -10.80 10.22
C ALA A 42 2.12 -9.84 10.67
N ILE A 43 1.25 -10.27 11.59
CA ILE A 43 0.14 -9.43 12.09
C ILE A 43 0.67 -8.19 12.82
N PRO A 44 1.62 -8.27 13.77
CA PRO A 44 2.18 -7.09 14.42
C PRO A 44 2.91 -6.14 13.46
N ALA A 45 3.67 -6.68 12.51
CA ALA A 45 4.36 -5.88 11.50
C ALA A 45 3.39 -5.12 10.59
N TRP A 46 2.30 -5.78 10.19
CA TRP A 46 1.22 -5.17 9.41
C TRP A 46 0.46 -4.12 10.23
N ALA A 47 0.05 -4.45 11.46
CA ALA A 47 -0.66 -3.52 12.34
C ALA A 47 0.13 -2.24 12.58
N LYS A 48 1.44 -2.33 12.77
CA LYS A 48 2.33 -1.17 12.95
C LYS A 48 2.31 -0.22 11.74
N ARG A 49 2.09 -0.73 10.54
CA ARG A 49 2.14 0.07 9.29
C ARG A 49 0.77 0.55 8.82
N VAL A 50 -0.30 -0.15 9.18
CA VAL A 50 -1.64 0.09 8.63
C VAL A 50 -2.61 0.61 9.68
N THR A 51 -2.46 0.20 10.95
CA THR A 51 -3.37 0.63 12.03
C THR A 51 -2.82 1.84 12.79
N ASN A 52 -1.51 1.92 12.97
CA ASN A 52 -0.87 3.00 13.69
C ASN A 52 -0.30 4.03 12.70
N PHE A 53 -1.17 4.84 12.12
CA PHE A 53 -0.72 5.96 11.30
C PHE A 53 -0.03 7.01 12.17
N PRO A 54 1.08 7.60 11.67
CA PRO A 54 1.65 8.76 12.31
C PRO A 54 0.59 9.87 12.33
N SER A 55 0.34 10.44 13.50
CA SER A 55 -0.64 11.47 13.71
C SER A 55 0.00 12.70 14.37
N GLY A 56 -0.55 13.87 14.09
CA GLY A 56 -0.13 15.13 14.71
C GLY A 56 1.01 15.83 13.97
N ALA A 57 1.71 16.72 14.69
CA ALA A 57 2.72 17.63 14.14
C ALA A 57 3.95 16.94 13.52
N ASP A 58 4.12 15.63 13.77
CA ASP A 58 5.29 14.89 13.33
C ASP A 58 5.15 14.27 11.92
N ALA A 59 3.96 14.29 11.33
CA ALA A 59 3.70 13.71 10.03
C ALA A 59 3.25 14.76 9.02
N VAL A 60 3.88 14.76 7.86
CA VAL A 60 3.41 15.53 6.72
C VAL A 60 2.27 14.77 6.04
N ILE A 61 1.13 15.43 5.87
CA ILE A 61 -0.02 14.85 5.16
C ILE A 61 -0.01 15.39 3.73
N VAL A 62 -0.15 14.50 2.76
CA VAL A 62 -0.30 14.88 1.36
C VAL A 62 -1.46 14.08 0.74
N ARG A 63 -2.31 14.75 -0.02
CA ARG A 63 -3.35 14.10 -0.83
C ARG A 63 -2.81 13.89 -2.23
N VAL A 64 -2.92 12.65 -2.72
CA VAL A 64 -2.51 12.29 -4.08
C VAL A 64 -3.71 11.75 -4.81
N VAL A 65 -4.05 12.38 -5.93
CA VAL A 65 -5.22 12.05 -6.73
C VAL A 65 -4.77 11.62 -8.12
N GLY A 66 -5.05 10.37 -8.46
CA GLY A 66 -4.82 9.83 -9.80
C GLY A 66 -5.94 10.20 -10.76
N GLU A 67 -5.59 10.51 -12.00
CA GLU A 67 -6.52 10.63 -13.11
C GLU A 67 -5.83 10.25 -14.42
N GLN A 68 -6.58 9.95 -15.45
CA GLN A 68 -6.03 9.68 -16.79
C GLN A 68 -5.61 11.00 -17.48
N PHE A 69 -4.31 11.35 -17.67
CA PHE A 69 -3.17 10.48 -17.34
C PHE A 69 -2.15 11.28 -16.54
N GLN A 70 -2.48 11.62 -15.30
CA GLN A 70 -1.62 12.41 -14.43
C GLN A 70 -1.87 12.12 -12.94
N TRP A 71 -0.90 12.54 -12.14
CA TRP A 71 -0.99 12.51 -10.68
C TRP A 71 -1.02 13.94 -10.14
N ASN A 72 -2.00 14.24 -9.32
CA ASN A 72 -2.12 15.54 -8.69
C ASN A 72 -1.81 15.40 -7.21
N ALA A 73 -0.80 16.13 -6.73
CA ALA A 73 -0.49 16.18 -5.31
C ALA A 73 -0.98 17.50 -4.71
N HIS A 74 -1.57 17.42 -3.52
CA HIS A 74 -2.12 18.54 -2.76
C HIS A 74 -1.53 18.56 -1.36
N TYR A 75 -0.90 19.65 -1.01
CA TYR A 75 -0.25 19.89 0.27
C TYR A 75 -1.02 20.95 1.04
N PRO A 76 -1.26 20.77 2.36
CA PRO A 76 -2.13 21.63 3.16
C PRO A 76 -1.45 22.93 3.65
N GLY A 77 -0.36 23.32 3.04
CA GLY A 77 0.34 24.53 3.46
C GLY A 77 0.90 24.48 4.89
N LYS A 78 1.08 25.64 5.51
CA LYS A 78 1.67 25.79 6.85
C LYS A 78 0.68 25.57 7.98
N ASP A 79 -0.59 25.80 7.73
CA ASP A 79 -1.65 25.65 8.72
C ASP A 79 -2.07 24.19 8.92
N GLY A 80 -1.62 23.28 8.06
CA GLY A 80 -1.91 21.85 8.09
C GLY A 80 -3.35 21.48 7.72
N LYS A 81 -4.12 22.43 7.17
CA LYS A 81 -5.49 22.21 6.73
C LYS A 81 -5.58 22.23 5.22
N PHE A 82 -6.43 21.39 4.69
CA PHE A 82 -6.72 21.37 3.27
C PHE A 82 -7.90 22.29 2.96
N GLY A 83 -7.71 23.19 2.02
CA GLY A 83 -8.77 24.01 1.48
C GLY A 83 -9.84 23.19 0.77
N ARG A 84 -11.01 23.78 0.65
CA ARG A 84 -12.17 23.17 -0.01
C ARG A 84 -11.91 22.97 -1.50
N THR A 85 -12.42 21.87 -2.02
CA THR A 85 -12.42 21.57 -3.46
C THR A 85 -13.85 21.50 -3.99
N ASP A 86 -14.09 22.02 -5.19
CA ASP A 86 -15.40 21.95 -5.88
C ASP A 86 -15.20 21.48 -7.33
N LEU A 87 -16.01 20.52 -7.75
CA LEU A 87 -15.98 19.99 -9.11
C LEU A 87 -16.22 21.06 -10.18
N LYS A 88 -16.95 22.12 -9.85
CA LYS A 88 -17.22 23.25 -10.76
C LYS A 88 -15.99 24.09 -11.05
N LEU A 89 -14.98 24.03 -10.19
CA LEU A 89 -13.72 24.76 -10.32
C LEU A 89 -12.61 23.93 -10.97
N VAL A 90 -12.91 22.71 -11.39
CA VAL A 90 -11.94 21.87 -12.09
C VAL A 90 -11.64 22.46 -13.46
N ALA A 91 -10.35 22.74 -13.69
CA ALA A 91 -9.81 23.29 -14.94
C ALA A 91 -8.42 22.70 -15.20
N ALA A 92 -7.86 22.95 -16.36
CA ALA A 92 -6.55 22.40 -16.73
C ALA A 92 -5.41 22.86 -15.80
N ASP A 93 -5.50 24.06 -15.27
CA ASP A 93 -4.58 24.66 -14.30
C ASP A 93 -4.99 24.42 -12.85
N ASN A 94 -6.20 23.91 -12.63
CA ASN A 94 -6.76 23.57 -11.31
C ASN A 94 -7.43 22.19 -11.33
N PRO A 95 -6.68 21.11 -11.57
CA PRO A 95 -7.27 19.78 -11.76
C PRO A 95 -7.97 19.26 -10.52
N LEU A 96 -7.64 19.74 -9.34
CA LEU A 96 -8.31 19.36 -8.09
C LEU A 96 -9.55 20.20 -7.78
N GLY A 97 -9.82 21.26 -8.53
CA GLY A 97 -10.91 22.18 -8.28
C GLY A 97 -10.77 22.92 -6.93
N LEU A 98 -9.53 23.26 -6.55
CA LEU A 98 -9.27 23.96 -5.28
C LEU A 98 -9.90 25.34 -5.30
N ASP A 99 -10.69 25.66 -4.29
CA ASP A 99 -11.37 26.94 -4.12
C ASP A 99 -10.44 27.92 -3.41
N ARG A 100 -9.78 28.78 -4.17
CA ARG A 100 -8.87 29.81 -3.64
C ARG A 100 -9.58 30.92 -2.84
N SER A 101 -10.91 30.97 -2.83
CA SER A 101 -11.66 31.89 -1.97
C SER A 101 -11.77 31.39 -0.54
N ASP A 102 -11.56 30.10 -0.33
CA ASP A 102 -11.50 29.49 1.00
C ASP A 102 -10.25 29.99 1.75
N PRO A 103 -10.40 30.47 3.00
CA PRO A 103 -9.26 30.88 3.82
C PRO A 103 -8.20 29.80 4.01
N ASP A 104 -8.61 28.54 4.17
CA ASP A 104 -7.71 27.41 4.38
C ASP A 104 -6.97 26.99 3.08
N ALA A 105 -7.45 27.43 1.90
CA ALA A 105 -6.80 27.15 0.60
C ALA A 105 -5.69 28.15 0.22
N LYS A 106 -5.48 29.18 1.00
CA LYS A 106 -4.59 30.30 0.60
C LYS A 106 -3.13 29.89 0.50
N ASP A 107 -2.67 29.04 1.38
CA ASP A 107 -1.30 28.57 1.43
C ASP A 107 -1.14 27.12 0.93
N ASP A 108 -2.25 26.51 0.48
CA ASP A 108 -2.23 25.20 -0.16
C ASP A 108 -1.40 25.21 -1.45
N VAL A 109 -0.62 24.16 -1.62
CA VAL A 109 0.19 23.94 -2.82
C VAL A 109 -0.33 22.72 -3.56
N THR A 110 -0.57 22.89 -4.85
CA THR A 110 -0.93 21.79 -5.75
C THR A 110 0.15 21.60 -6.82
N THR A 111 0.48 20.36 -7.12
CA THR A 111 1.45 20.02 -8.17
C THR A 111 0.90 18.93 -9.07
N ILE A 112 1.30 18.95 -10.34
CA ILE A 112 0.92 17.95 -11.35
C ILE A 112 2.16 17.14 -11.69
N ASN A 113 2.06 15.81 -11.60
CA ASN A 113 3.15 14.86 -11.89
C ASN A 113 4.46 15.12 -11.11
N GLN A 114 4.36 15.81 -9.98
CA GLN A 114 5.47 16.06 -9.07
C GLN A 114 5.04 15.75 -7.65
N LEU A 115 5.79 14.87 -6.99
CA LEU A 115 5.59 14.55 -5.58
C LEU A 115 6.87 14.94 -4.83
N ASN A 116 6.74 15.95 -3.96
CA ASN A 116 7.84 16.46 -3.15
C ASN A 116 7.61 16.04 -1.69
N LEU A 117 8.49 15.20 -1.17
CA LEU A 117 8.38 14.69 0.19
C LEU A 117 9.62 15.08 1.00
N PRO A 118 9.46 15.46 2.27
CA PRO A 118 10.59 15.78 3.14
C PRO A 118 11.38 14.52 3.51
N VAL A 119 12.69 14.64 3.50
CA VAL A 119 13.59 13.55 3.93
C VAL A 119 13.59 13.47 5.45
N GLY A 120 13.53 12.24 5.99
CA GLY A 120 13.63 11.99 7.43
C GLY A 120 12.36 12.26 8.24
N HIS A 121 11.25 12.62 7.59
CA HIS A 121 9.95 12.79 8.24
C HIS A 121 8.95 11.74 7.77
N PRO A 122 8.09 11.22 8.64
CA PRO A 122 7.00 10.36 8.21
C PRO A 122 6.00 11.14 7.36
N VAL A 123 5.52 10.52 6.30
CA VAL A 123 4.54 11.11 5.39
C VAL A 123 3.30 10.22 5.34
N LEU A 124 2.14 10.82 5.54
CA LEU A 124 0.85 10.18 5.36
C LEU A 124 0.27 10.56 4.00
N VAL A 125 0.26 9.61 3.08
CA VAL A 125 -0.32 9.80 1.75
C VAL A 125 -1.80 9.40 1.78
N GLN A 126 -2.70 10.35 1.52
CA GLN A 126 -4.12 10.10 1.28
C GLN A 126 -4.32 9.90 -0.21
N LEU A 127 -4.49 8.65 -0.64
CA LEU A 127 -4.58 8.28 -2.04
C LEU A 127 -6.04 8.17 -2.49
N SER A 128 -6.35 8.78 -3.63
CA SER A 128 -7.66 8.67 -4.28
C SER A 128 -7.55 8.70 -5.80
N SER A 129 -8.64 8.43 -6.49
CA SER A 129 -8.76 8.48 -7.94
C SER A 129 -10.02 9.22 -8.35
N LYS A 130 -9.97 9.92 -9.50
CA LYS A 130 -11.13 10.57 -10.11
C LYS A 130 -11.89 9.68 -11.09
N ASP A 131 -11.23 8.70 -11.67
CA ASP A 131 -11.76 7.93 -12.80
C ASP A 131 -11.64 6.42 -12.57
N VAL A 132 -10.52 5.82 -12.90
CA VAL A 132 -10.28 4.37 -12.86
C VAL A 132 -9.28 4.00 -11.75
N ILE A 133 -9.01 2.72 -11.59
CA ILE A 133 -8.00 2.23 -10.66
C ILE A 133 -6.61 2.58 -11.18
N HIS A 134 -5.82 3.26 -10.36
CA HIS A 134 -4.42 3.58 -10.62
C HIS A 134 -3.52 2.85 -9.63
N SER A 135 -2.33 2.45 -10.08
CA SER A 135 -1.29 1.89 -9.22
C SER A 135 -0.30 2.98 -8.86
N PHE A 136 -0.23 3.33 -7.58
CA PHE A 136 0.71 4.29 -7.04
C PHE A 136 1.91 3.55 -6.44
N GLY A 137 3.08 3.70 -7.05
CA GLY A 137 4.34 3.11 -6.59
C GLY A 137 5.41 4.19 -6.39
N LEU A 138 6.20 4.05 -5.33
CA LEU A 138 7.35 4.89 -5.00
C LEU A 138 8.62 4.05 -5.03
#